data_52f4615427d7b13b2daf9d902ebc38e0
#
_entry.id   52f4615427d7b13b2daf9d902ebc38e0
#
_cell.length_a   1.000
_cell.length_b   1.000
_cell.length_c   1.000
_cell.angle_alpha   90.00
_cell.angle_beta   90.00
_cell.angle_gamma   90.00
#
_symmetry.space_group_name_H-M   'P 1'
#
loop_
_entity.id
_entity.type
_entity.pdbx_description
1 polymer ?
#
loop_
_entity_poly.entity_id
_entity_poly.type
_entity_poly.pdbx_seq_one_letter_code
_entity_poly.pdbx_strand_id
1 'polypeptide(L)'
;MIASDINETNELSGESSLEIEIAMETNDSRISPVIDTSRLSVVAIANRINNIDSSSDVYPTTEHVPSTAPEGDQNAAIYLTKQVTLDQLATGIKLIFAAHRPASADIKAMFKILRNDESSDFDDLGYTFFNDDGSSDATVGASAQQTDFQEYRFTAGVNDDGFGTPLDEFISFQIKIIMQG
;
A
#
# COMPACT_ATOMS: atom_id res chain seq x y z
N MET A 1 4.95 4.58 -12.56
CA MET A 1 4.48 3.20 -12.81
C MET A 1 4.92 2.83 -14.21
N ILE A 2 5.77 1.84 -14.35
CA ILE A 2 6.18 1.32 -15.66
C ILE A 2 5.32 0.07 -15.86
N ALA A 3 4.31 0.16 -16.71
CA ALA A 3 3.59 -1.01 -17.17
C ALA A 3 4.42 -1.65 -18.28
N SER A 4 4.89 -2.87 -18.11
CA SER A 4 5.50 -3.64 -19.19
C SER A 4 4.44 -4.47 -19.88
N ASP A 5 4.59 -4.67 -21.19
CA ASP A 5 3.74 -5.58 -21.97
C ASP A 5 3.81 -7.03 -21.47
N ILE A 6 4.71 -7.31 -20.53
CA ILE A 6 4.96 -8.61 -19.90
C ILE A 6 4.09 -8.83 -18.65
N ASN A 7 3.18 -7.93 -18.30
CA ASN A 7 2.21 -8.16 -17.22
C ASN A 7 1.31 -9.38 -17.42
N GLU A 8 1.44 -10.06 -18.55
CA GLU A 8 0.78 -11.33 -18.84
C GLU A 8 1.57 -12.56 -18.38
N THR A 9 2.85 -12.42 -18.09
CA THR A 9 3.66 -13.51 -17.56
C THR A 9 3.68 -13.48 -16.04
N ASN A 10 3.39 -14.61 -15.44
CA ASN A 10 3.17 -14.77 -14.01
C ASN A 10 4.43 -14.62 -13.13
N GLU A 11 5.57 -14.19 -13.69
CA GLU A 11 6.80 -14.11 -12.93
C GLU A 11 7.61 -12.88 -13.37
N LEU A 12 7.95 -12.02 -12.44
CA LEU A 12 9.17 -11.24 -12.56
C LEU A 12 10.31 -12.26 -12.65
N SER A 13 11.27 -12.01 -13.51
CA SER A 13 12.40 -12.93 -13.86
C SER A 13 13.28 -13.37 -12.68
N GLY A 14 12.81 -13.26 -11.43
CA GLY A 14 13.54 -13.68 -10.23
C GLY A 14 14.77 -12.81 -9.92
N GLU A 15 14.96 -11.71 -10.65
CA GLU A 15 16.05 -10.80 -10.39
C GLU A 15 15.72 -9.88 -9.21
N SER A 16 16.67 -9.79 -8.29
CA SER A 16 16.56 -8.96 -7.08
C SER A 16 16.93 -7.50 -7.29
N SER A 17 17.27 -7.10 -8.51
CA SER A 17 17.68 -5.73 -8.85
C SER A 17 17.01 -5.26 -10.13
N LEU A 18 16.67 -3.97 -10.16
CA LEU A 18 16.08 -3.29 -11.30
C LEU A 18 16.98 -2.10 -11.65
N GLU A 19 17.35 -1.97 -12.92
CA GLU A 19 17.99 -0.77 -13.45
C GLU A 19 16.97 0.08 -14.19
N ILE A 20 16.97 1.39 -13.91
CA ILE A 20 16.10 2.35 -14.56
C ILE A 20 16.98 3.35 -15.30
N GLU A 21 16.84 3.40 -16.61
CA GLU A 21 17.44 4.43 -17.44
C GLU A 21 16.42 5.56 -17.70
N ILE A 22 16.83 6.79 -17.43
CA ILE A 22 16.02 7.97 -17.71
C ILE A 22 16.75 8.85 -18.71
N ALA A 23 16.24 8.91 -19.94
CA ALA A 23 16.73 9.83 -20.96
C ALA A 23 16.10 11.21 -20.78
N MET A 24 16.93 12.25 -20.69
CA MET A 24 16.49 13.64 -20.57
C MET A 24 16.91 14.42 -21.80
N GLU A 25 15.96 15.07 -22.45
CA GLU A 25 16.21 15.88 -23.66
C GLU A 25 15.66 17.29 -23.48
N THR A 26 16.33 18.28 -24.12
CA THR A 26 15.86 19.65 -24.20
C THR A 26 16.19 20.24 -25.56
N ASN A 27 15.29 21.05 -26.07
CA ASN A 27 15.48 21.82 -27.30
C ASN A 27 16.03 23.24 -27.03
N ASP A 28 16.19 23.63 -25.76
CA ASP A 28 16.77 24.91 -25.37
C ASP A 28 18.09 24.70 -24.64
N SER A 29 19.17 25.17 -25.17
CA SER A 29 20.53 25.04 -24.61
C SER A 29 20.72 25.72 -23.24
N ARG A 30 19.74 26.53 -22.82
CA ARG A 30 19.77 27.26 -21.53
C ARG A 30 18.92 26.62 -20.45
N ILE A 31 18.16 25.58 -20.80
CA ILE A 31 17.22 24.89 -19.88
C ILE A 31 17.57 23.40 -19.86
N SER A 32 17.79 22.87 -18.68
CA SER A 32 17.98 21.44 -18.49
C SER A 32 16.81 20.85 -17.67
N PRO A 33 16.27 19.69 -18.06
CA PRO A 33 15.37 18.94 -17.17
C PRO A 33 16.06 18.62 -15.85
N VAL A 34 15.27 18.59 -14.78
CA VAL A 34 15.75 18.24 -13.43
C VAL A 34 14.88 17.13 -12.88
N ILE A 35 15.51 16.12 -12.32
CA ILE A 35 14.83 15.00 -11.64
C ILE A 35 15.10 15.10 -10.15
N ASP A 36 14.03 15.11 -9.37
CA ASP A 36 14.12 14.99 -7.92
C ASP A 36 14.22 13.51 -7.54
N THR A 37 15.43 13.04 -7.32
CA THR A 37 15.69 11.64 -6.96
C THR A 37 15.20 11.26 -5.57
N SER A 38 14.94 12.23 -4.69
CA SER A 38 14.39 11.97 -3.35
C SER A 38 12.90 11.60 -3.39
N ARG A 39 12.24 11.87 -4.51
CA ARG A 39 10.83 11.50 -4.76
C ARG A 39 10.67 10.42 -5.82
N LEU A 40 11.77 9.86 -6.30
CA LEU A 40 11.72 8.75 -7.23
C LEU A 40 11.33 7.48 -6.48
N SER A 41 10.24 6.84 -6.91
CA SER A 41 9.83 5.54 -6.42
C SER A 41 9.47 4.62 -7.59
N VAL A 42 9.77 3.34 -7.43
CA VAL A 42 9.39 2.31 -8.39
C VAL A 42 8.59 1.25 -7.66
N VAL A 43 7.42 0.96 -8.20
CA VAL A 43 6.58 -0.16 -7.76
C VAL A 43 6.62 -1.20 -8.87
N ALA A 44 7.21 -2.36 -8.60
CA ALA A 44 7.19 -3.50 -9.50
C ALA A 44 6.01 -4.40 -9.13
N ILE A 45 5.14 -4.71 -10.09
CA ILE A 45 3.97 -5.54 -9.91
C ILE A 45 4.19 -6.80 -10.77
N ALA A 46 4.25 -7.97 -10.12
CA ALA A 46 4.45 -9.25 -10.77
C ALA A 46 3.17 -9.81 -11.39
N ASN A 47 2.00 -9.45 -10.84
CA ASN A 47 0.70 -10.00 -11.22
C ASN A 47 -0.29 -8.90 -11.56
N ARG A 48 -1.33 -9.27 -12.29
CA ARG A 48 -2.49 -8.38 -12.49
C ARG A 48 -3.20 -8.18 -11.15
N ILE A 49 -3.72 -6.98 -10.94
CA ILE A 49 -4.64 -6.69 -9.85
C ILE A 49 -5.88 -7.58 -10.07
N ASN A 50 -6.37 -8.22 -9.00
CA ASN A 50 -7.48 -9.19 -9.00
C ASN A 50 -7.20 -10.57 -9.59
N ASN A 51 -5.96 -11.00 -9.65
CA ASN A 51 -5.58 -12.39 -9.91
C ASN A 51 -6.44 -13.06 -11.01
N ILE A 52 -6.42 -12.47 -12.22
CA ILE A 52 -7.19 -12.94 -13.37
C ILE A 52 -6.78 -14.37 -13.66
N ASP A 53 -7.75 -15.29 -13.69
CA ASP A 53 -7.55 -16.62 -14.20
C ASP A 53 -7.18 -16.54 -15.68
N SER A 54 -5.94 -16.88 -16.01
CA SER A 54 -5.42 -16.88 -17.39
C SER A 54 -6.14 -17.87 -18.31
N SER A 55 -6.94 -18.78 -17.75
CA SER A 55 -7.75 -19.74 -18.50
C SER A 55 -9.14 -19.20 -18.88
N SER A 56 -9.50 -18.00 -18.43
CA SER A 56 -10.79 -17.38 -18.67
C SER A 56 -10.63 -15.99 -19.27
N ASP A 57 -11.33 -15.72 -20.36
CA ASP A 57 -11.44 -14.36 -20.92
C ASP A 57 -12.31 -13.43 -20.05
N VAL A 58 -12.87 -13.97 -18.98
CA VAL A 58 -13.72 -13.24 -18.04
C VAL A 58 -12.92 -12.93 -16.79
N TYR A 59 -12.87 -11.65 -16.41
CA TYR A 59 -12.29 -11.23 -15.12
C TYR A 59 -13.02 -11.93 -13.98
N PRO A 60 -12.32 -12.50 -12.99
CA PRO A 60 -12.98 -13.08 -11.85
C PRO A 60 -13.84 -12.02 -11.17
N THR A 61 -15.11 -12.36 -10.94
CA THR A 61 -16.05 -11.49 -10.23
C THR A 61 -15.86 -11.57 -8.72
N THR A 62 -14.96 -12.43 -8.26
CA THR A 62 -14.72 -12.64 -6.84
C THR A 62 -13.60 -11.72 -6.39
N GLU A 63 -13.94 -10.71 -5.63
CA GLU A 63 -12.98 -9.90 -4.90
C GLU A 63 -12.40 -10.75 -3.75
N HIS A 64 -11.08 -10.77 -3.64
CA HIS A 64 -10.44 -11.39 -2.49
C HIS A 64 -10.63 -10.50 -1.27
N VAL A 65 -11.17 -11.07 -0.21
CA VAL A 65 -11.27 -10.38 1.09
C VAL A 65 -9.86 -10.25 1.68
N PRO A 66 -9.43 -9.06 2.09
CA PRO A 66 -8.15 -8.88 2.75
C PRO A 66 -8.00 -9.78 3.98
N SER A 67 -6.88 -10.50 4.06
CA SER A 67 -6.61 -11.40 5.17
C SER A 67 -5.97 -10.68 6.35
N THR A 68 -6.49 -10.95 7.55
CA THR A 68 -5.87 -10.50 8.82
C THR A 68 -4.73 -11.41 9.26
N ALA A 69 -4.57 -12.58 8.64
CA ALA A 69 -3.47 -13.49 8.95
C ALA A 69 -2.11 -12.84 8.64
N PRO A 70 -1.03 -13.23 9.35
CA PRO A 70 0.31 -12.72 9.12
C PRO A 70 0.80 -12.98 7.68
N GLU A 71 0.36 -14.08 7.09
CA GLU A 71 0.73 -14.52 5.74
C GLU A 71 -0.49 -15.01 4.96
N GLY A 72 -0.30 -15.29 3.66
CA GLY A 72 -1.28 -15.98 2.83
C GLY A 72 -2.44 -15.12 2.33
N ASP A 73 -2.31 -13.80 2.32
CA ASP A 73 -3.30 -12.94 1.70
C ASP A 73 -3.30 -13.13 0.18
N GLN A 74 -4.46 -13.40 -0.39
CA GLN A 74 -4.62 -13.72 -1.81
C GLN A 74 -4.80 -12.49 -2.71
N ASN A 75 -4.88 -11.29 -2.14
CA ASN A 75 -4.93 -10.07 -2.93
C ASN A 75 -3.63 -9.89 -3.72
N ALA A 76 -3.73 -9.56 -5.02
CA ALA A 76 -2.58 -9.50 -5.91
C ALA A 76 -1.71 -8.25 -5.72
N ALA A 77 -2.31 -7.15 -5.27
CA ALA A 77 -1.61 -5.89 -5.08
C ALA A 77 -1.57 -5.50 -3.61
N ILE A 78 -0.49 -5.87 -2.94
CA ILE A 78 -0.26 -5.61 -1.52
C ILE A 78 1.05 -4.84 -1.36
N TYR A 79 0.99 -3.75 -0.61
CA TYR A 79 2.17 -3.03 -0.17
C TYR A 79 2.39 -3.25 1.33
N LEU A 80 3.55 -3.74 1.70
CA LEU A 80 3.98 -3.91 3.10
C LEU A 80 5.12 -2.94 3.40
N THR A 81 5.01 -2.20 4.48
CA THR A 81 6.17 -1.48 5.01
C THR A 81 7.15 -2.47 5.64
N LYS A 82 8.37 -2.03 5.88
CA LYS A 82 9.23 -2.75 6.83
C LYS A 82 8.65 -2.61 8.23
N GLN A 83 9.01 -3.55 9.11
CA GLN A 83 8.80 -3.37 10.54
C GLN A 83 9.52 -2.09 11.00
N VAL A 84 8.79 -1.24 11.68
CA VAL A 84 9.31 -0.02 12.30
C VAL A 84 9.39 -0.26 13.80
N THR A 85 10.57 -0.11 14.37
CA THR A 85 10.77 -0.17 15.82
C THR A 85 10.93 1.26 16.35
N LEU A 86 10.19 1.56 17.39
CA LEU A 86 10.13 2.89 18.00
C LEU A 86 11.11 2.99 19.19
N ASP A 87 11.67 4.17 19.39
CA ASP A 87 12.47 4.47 20.59
C ASP A 87 11.61 4.70 21.84
N GLN A 88 10.35 5.07 21.65
CA GLN A 88 9.37 5.30 22.71
C GLN A 88 8.08 4.54 22.39
N LEU A 89 7.36 4.14 23.43
CA LEU A 89 6.06 3.48 23.26
C LEU A 89 5.04 4.44 22.63
N ALA A 90 4.22 3.90 21.77
CA ALA A 90 3.13 4.63 21.13
C ALA A 90 1.78 3.97 21.44
N THR A 91 0.71 4.76 21.36
CA THR A 91 -0.68 4.33 21.59
C THR A 91 -1.60 4.67 20.42
N GLY A 92 -1.03 5.04 19.28
CA GLY A 92 -1.79 5.37 18.07
C GLY A 92 -0.91 5.36 16.83
N ILE A 93 -1.53 5.15 15.69
CA ILE A 93 -0.91 5.18 14.36
C ILE A 93 -1.73 6.08 13.46
N LYS A 94 -1.06 6.99 12.77
CA LYS A 94 -1.65 7.80 11.71
C LYS A 94 -0.92 7.53 10.41
N LEU A 95 -1.67 7.06 9.41
CA LEU A 95 -1.16 6.79 8.07
C LEU A 95 -1.75 7.82 7.10
N ILE A 96 -0.89 8.49 6.34
CA ILE A 96 -1.31 9.46 5.33
C ILE A 96 -0.53 9.19 4.05
N PHE A 97 -1.23 9.08 2.94
CA PHE A 97 -0.62 8.99 1.62
C PHE A 97 -1.54 9.54 0.53
N ALA A 98 -0.97 9.85 -0.63
CA ALA A 98 -1.73 10.26 -1.79
C ALA A 98 -1.85 9.09 -2.78
N ALA A 99 -3.06 8.84 -3.26
CA ALA A 99 -3.33 7.82 -4.25
C ALA A 99 -4.40 8.26 -5.26
N HIS A 100 -4.32 7.73 -6.46
CA HIS A 100 -5.40 7.78 -7.44
C HIS A 100 -6.23 6.50 -7.35
N ARG A 101 -7.54 6.63 -7.30
CA ARG A 101 -8.46 5.50 -7.26
C ARG A 101 -9.57 5.69 -8.32
N PRO A 102 -9.62 4.85 -9.37
CA PRO A 102 -10.77 4.79 -10.27
C PRO A 102 -12.01 4.21 -9.54
N ALA A 103 -13.18 4.38 -10.16
CA ALA A 103 -14.45 3.96 -9.54
C ALA A 103 -14.58 2.45 -9.31
N SER A 104 -13.87 1.65 -10.12
CA SER A 104 -13.84 0.18 -9.99
C SER A 104 -12.83 -0.32 -8.96
N ALA A 105 -12.01 0.55 -8.38
CA ALA A 105 -10.92 0.17 -7.49
C ALA A 105 -11.23 0.57 -6.04
N ASP A 106 -10.60 -0.13 -5.10
CA ASP A 106 -10.63 0.20 -3.68
C ASP A 106 -9.23 0.12 -3.05
N ILE A 107 -9.05 0.80 -1.94
CA ILE A 107 -7.81 0.81 -1.17
C ILE A 107 -8.18 0.54 0.28
N LYS A 108 -7.60 -0.52 0.83
CA LYS A 108 -7.77 -0.92 2.22
C LYS A 108 -6.44 -0.84 2.96
N ALA A 109 -6.47 -0.34 4.19
CA ALA A 109 -5.29 -0.26 5.03
C ALA A 109 -5.46 -1.09 6.31
N MET A 110 -4.38 -1.73 6.69
CA MET A 110 -4.28 -2.56 7.88
C MET A 110 -2.95 -2.28 8.57
N PHE A 111 -2.88 -2.59 9.83
CA PHE A 111 -1.65 -2.51 10.62
C PHE A 111 -1.51 -3.73 11.51
N LYS A 112 -0.29 -4.05 11.92
CA LYS A 112 0.01 -4.91 13.05
C LYS A 112 0.98 -4.23 13.99
N ILE A 113 0.85 -4.49 15.27
CA ILE A 113 1.67 -3.89 16.33
C ILE A 113 2.24 -5.00 17.22
N LEU A 114 3.46 -4.79 17.72
CA LEU A 114 4.02 -5.56 18.80
C LEU A 114 3.84 -4.75 20.08
N ARG A 115 2.98 -5.22 20.97
CA ARG A 115 2.75 -4.58 22.27
C ARG A 115 3.97 -4.74 23.16
N ASN A 116 4.13 -3.84 24.08
CA ASN A 116 5.25 -3.85 25.01
C ASN A 116 5.25 -5.06 25.96
N ASP A 117 4.07 -5.61 26.23
CA ASP A 117 3.86 -6.79 27.07
C ASP A 117 3.75 -8.11 26.28
N GLU A 118 3.88 -8.07 24.97
CA GLU A 118 3.77 -9.19 24.06
C GLU A 118 5.12 -9.91 23.93
N SER A 119 5.10 -11.24 24.03
CA SER A 119 6.28 -12.09 23.85
C SER A 119 6.27 -12.87 22.51
N SER A 120 5.23 -12.67 21.69
CA SER A 120 5.10 -13.31 20.40
C SER A 120 6.13 -12.78 19.41
N ASP A 121 6.51 -13.61 18.45
CA ASP A 121 7.30 -13.13 17.32
C ASP A 121 6.49 -12.14 16.49
N PHE A 122 7.12 -11.04 16.08
CA PHE A 122 6.45 -10.02 15.29
C PHE A 122 5.86 -10.58 13.98
N ASP A 123 6.53 -11.54 13.37
CA ASP A 123 6.10 -12.12 12.09
C ASP A 123 4.83 -12.98 12.25
N ASP A 124 4.59 -13.55 13.43
CA ASP A 124 3.40 -14.33 13.72
C ASP A 124 2.16 -13.49 14.06
N LEU A 125 2.32 -12.18 14.25
CA LEU A 125 1.22 -11.30 14.61
C LEU A 125 0.28 -11.04 13.42
N GLY A 126 -1.00 -11.13 13.67
CA GLY A 126 -2.05 -10.80 12.69
C GLY A 126 -2.22 -9.31 12.46
N TYR A 127 -2.82 -8.97 11.32
CA TYR A 127 -3.17 -7.59 10.99
C TYR A 127 -4.54 -7.20 11.53
N THR A 128 -4.69 -5.94 11.84
CA THR A 128 -5.95 -5.30 12.22
C THR A 128 -6.30 -4.24 11.19
N PHE A 129 -7.56 -4.14 10.82
CA PHE A 129 -8.03 -3.09 9.94
C PHE A 129 -7.98 -1.71 10.61
N PHE A 130 -7.62 -0.68 9.84
CA PHE A 130 -8.01 0.68 10.20
C PHE A 130 -9.52 0.83 10.05
N ASN A 131 -10.17 1.60 10.92
CA ASN A 131 -11.60 1.90 10.85
C ASN A 131 -12.52 0.67 10.70
N ASP A 132 -12.18 -0.45 11.34
CA ASP A 132 -12.90 -1.73 11.34
C ASP A 132 -12.97 -2.46 9.99
N ASP A 133 -12.90 -1.75 8.87
CA ASP A 133 -13.02 -2.30 7.51
C ASP A 133 -11.86 -1.94 6.58
N GLY A 134 -10.86 -1.22 7.07
CA GLY A 134 -9.70 -0.76 6.32
C GLY A 134 -9.96 0.46 5.42
N SER A 135 -11.12 1.10 5.53
CA SER A 135 -11.42 2.33 4.81
C SER A 135 -10.73 3.55 5.41
N SER A 136 -10.60 4.62 4.64
CA SER A 136 -10.04 5.89 5.12
C SER A 136 -10.97 6.63 6.08
N ASP A 137 -10.42 7.50 6.94
CA ASP A 137 -11.15 8.31 7.93
C ASP A 137 -12.23 9.18 7.27
N ALA A 138 -11.99 9.63 6.05
CA ALA A 138 -12.95 10.36 5.25
C ALA A 138 -13.22 9.65 3.93
N THR A 139 -14.42 9.76 3.43
CA THR A 139 -14.77 9.25 2.11
C THR A 139 -13.95 9.97 1.04
N VAL A 140 -13.12 9.21 0.34
CA VAL A 140 -12.33 9.70 -0.78
C VAL A 140 -13.06 9.35 -2.08
N GLY A 141 -13.34 10.35 -2.90
CA GLY A 141 -14.02 10.17 -4.18
C GLY A 141 -13.18 9.40 -5.18
N ALA A 142 -13.84 8.70 -6.10
CA ALA A 142 -13.17 8.13 -7.26
C ALA A 142 -12.92 9.20 -8.31
N SER A 143 -11.81 9.11 -9.05
CA SER A 143 -11.51 9.99 -10.17
C SER A 143 -11.22 9.20 -11.44
N ALA A 144 -11.75 9.69 -12.57
CA ALA A 144 -11.44 9.16 -13.89
C ALA A 144 -10.09 9.66 -14.43
N GLN A 145 -9.53 10.72 -13.83
CA GLN A 145 -8.26 11.33 -14.27
C GLN A 145 -7.09 10.71 -13.52
N GLN A 146 -6.20 10.05 -14.23
CA GLN A 146 -5.02 9.37 -13.64
C GLN A 146 -4.06 10.31 -12.89
N THR A 147 -4.14 11.61 -13.12
CA THR A 147 -3.33 12.62 -12.43
C THR A 147 -3.97 13.17 -11.16
N ASP A 148 -5.21 12.79 -10.88
CA ASP A 148 -5.94 13.26 -9.71
C ASP A 148 -5.64 12.36 -8.51
N PHE A 149 -4.56 12.71 -7.81
CA PHE A 149 -4.16 12.06 -6.56
C PHE A 149 -4.86 12.74 -5.39
N GLN A 150 -5.58 11.94 -4.63
CA GLN A 150 -6.30 12.37 -3.44
C GLN A 150 -5.61 11.86 -2.18
N GLU A 151 -5.72 12.61 -1.09
CA GLU A 151 -5.14 12.24 0.18
C GLU A 151 -6.03 11.25 0.94
N TYR A 152 -5.45 10.12 1.29
CA TYR A 152 -6.04 9.11 2.16
C TYR A 152 -5.46 9.26 3.56
N ARG A 153 -6.33 9.23 4.56
CA ARG A 153 -5.98 9.29 5.98
C ARG A 153 -6.61 8.12 6.71
N PHE A 154 -5.83 7.51 7.57
CA PHE A 154 -6.24 6.38 8.41
C PHE A 154 -5.70 6.62 9.80
N THR A 155 -6.55 6.47 10.80
CA THR A 155 -6.17 6.66 12.20
C THR A 155 -6.54 5.42 13.02
N ALA A 156 -5.59 4.89 13.76
CA ALA A 156 -5.82 3.87 14.78
C ALA A 156 -5.40 4.45 16.14
N GLY A 157 -6.29 4.42 17.11
CA GLY A 157 -6.13 5.10 18.39
C GLY A 157 -6.96 6.38 18.48
N VAL A 158 -6.47 7.39 19.17
CA VAL A 158 -7.15 8.67 19.32
C VAL A 158 -6.87 9.55 18.09
N ASN A 159 -7.92 10.08 17.49
CA ASN A 159 -7.82 10.99 16.36
C ASN A 159 -7.46 12.42 16.78
N ASP A 160 -7.27 13.32 15.81
CA ASP A 160 -6.88 14.73 16.05
C ASP A 160 -7.94 15.51 16.84
N ASP A 161 -9.20 15.10 16.80
CA ASP A 161 -10.30 15.70 17.56
C ASP A 161 -10.40 15.15 18.99
N GLY A 162 -9.52 14.22 19.38
CA GLY A 162 -9.49 13.59 20.69
C GLY A 162 -10.51 12.46 20.87
N PHE A 163 -11.16 12.00 19.79
CA PHE A 163 -12.06 10.86 19.81
C PHE A 163 -11.32 9.56 19.43
N GLY A 164 -11.85 8.45 19.91
CA GLY A 164 -11.27 7.13 19.70
C GLY A 164 -10.71 6.53 20.99
N THR A 165 -10.31 5.28 20.92
CA THR A 165 -9.71 4.56 22.05
C THR A 165 -8.23 4.39 21.77
N PRO A 166 -7.33 4.78 22.67
CA PRO A 166 -5.91 4.52 22.52
C PRO A 166 -5.65 3.05 22.26
N LEU A 167 -4.72 2.74 21.39
CA LEU A 167 -4.19 1.38 21.28
C LEU A 167 -3.41 1.02 22.55
N ASP A 168 -3.28 -0.27 22.83
CA ASP A 168 -2.33 -0.76 23.82
C ASP A 168 -0.92 -0.26 23.46
N GLU A 169 -0.11 0.04 24.46
CA GLU A 169 1.26 0.51 24.26
C GLU A 169 2.07 -0.49 23.41
N PHE A 170 2.62 -0.03 22.31
CA PHE A 170 3.41 -0.84 21.39
C PHE A 170 4.78 -0.22 21.08
N ILE A 171 5.72 -1.08 20.73
CA ILE A 171 7.11 -0.71 20.41
C ILE A 171 7.45 -0.89 18.94
N SER A 172 6.73 -1.74 18.23
CA SER A 172 6.95 -1.96 16.79
C SER A 172 5.63 -2.05 16.04
N PHE A 173 5.65 -1.65 14.77
CA PHE A 173 4.49 -1.77 13.90
C PHE A 173 4.87 -2.02 12.45
N GLN A 174 3.92 -2.47 11.67
CA GLN A 174 3.98 -2.60 10.23
C GLN A 174 2.63 -2.24 9.61
N ILE A 175 2.68 -1.59 8.46
CA ILE A 175 1.49 -1.22 7.68
C ILE A 175 1.36 -2.14 6.46
N LYS A 176 0.14 -2.55 6.18
CA LYS A 176 -0.26 -3.30 4.99
C LYS A 176 -1.32 -2.49 4.25
N ILE A 177 -1.07 -2.19 2.98
CA ILE A 177 -2.02 -1.51 2.09
C ILE A 177 -2.39 -2.49 0.99
N ILE A 178 -3.67 -2.68 0.79
CA ILE A 178 -4.23 -3.58 -0.21
C ILE A 178 -4.95 -2.74 -1.25
N MET A 179 -4.61 -2.96 -2.50
CA MET A 179 -5.22 -2.30 -3.64
C MET A 179 -6.02 -3.32 -4.42
N GLN A 180 -7.31 -3.03 -4.61
CA GLN A 180 -8.27 -3.86 -5.32
C GLN A 180 -8.81 -3.08 -6.51
N GLY A 181 -9.11 -3.76 -7.66
CA GLY A 181 -9.63 -3.09 -8.83
C GLY A 181 -9.93 -4.01 -9.99
#